data_1bf9128d771bc6ff6400d6d7a9bf70e7
#
_entry.id   1bf9128d771bc6ff6400d6d7a9bf70e7
#
_cell.length_a   1.000
_cell.length_b   1.000
_cell.length_c   1.000
_cell.angle_alpha   90.00
_cell.angle_beta   90.00
_cell.angle_gamma   90.00
#
_symmetry.space_group_name_H-M   'P 1'
#
loop_
_entity.id
_entity.type
_entity.pdbx_description
1 polymer ?
#
loop_
_entity_poly.entity_id
_entity_poly.type
_entity_poly.pdbx_seq_one_letter_code
_entity_poly.pdbx_strand_id
1 'polypeptide(L)'
;MSKIGDIIRKSWFFVLILVILVIFVYERTFALLATLILIFGFIISYIPSLSFKKRLIKSMNKYKKIEDFAISRNIRRPLPIVQNYMFKLSKHQKRRKWLIVYLNKRYIFYNKKTIQNFIKLYEYGFHEKEILENLRSNTNLKTRAEIKAIRDTLTKHKRILETRPQEIIEEVKLNKSIRY
;
A
#
# COMPACT_ATOMS: atom_id res chain seq x y z
N MET A 1 17.10 4.58 -9.85
CA MET A 1 18.22 3.76 -9.36
C MET A 1 18.16 2.43 -10.09
N SER A 2 19.21 2.13 -10.81
CA SER A 2 19.29 1.17 -11.90
C SER A 2 19.16 -0.29 -11.42
N LYS A 3 18.55 -1.12 -12.28
CA LYS A 3 18.52 -2.59 -12.15
C LYS A 3 19.92 -3.19 -11.94
N ILE A 4 20.96 -2.48 -12.37
CA ILE A 4 22.38 -2.83 -12.23
C ILE A 4 22.80 -2.90 -10.75
N GLY A 5 22.37 -1.96 -9.90
CA GLY A 5 22.71 -1.98 -8.47
C GLY A 5 22.08 -3.16 -7.71
N ASP A 6 20.91 -3.62 -8.13
CA ASP A 6 20.27 -4.81 -7.51
C ASP A 6 20.93 -6.12 -8.00
N ILE A 7 21.47 -6.15 -9.23
CA ILE A 7 22.22 -7.29 -9.77
C ILE A 7 23.59 -7.39 -9.10
N ILE A 8 24.31 -6.28 -8.97
CA ILE A 8 25.61 -6.23 -8.29
C ILE A 8 25.47 -6.67 -6.83
N ARG A 9 24.41 -6.22 -6.13
CA ARG A 9 24.17 -6.61 -4.73
C ARG A 9 23.83 -8.10 -4.58
N LYS A 10 23.16 -8.71 -5.56
CA LYS A 10 22.89 -10.16 -5.58
C LYS A 10 24.17 -10.95 -5.92
N SER A 11 24.94 -10.46 -6.89
CA SER A 11 26.19 -11.12 -7.31
C SER A 11 27.24 -11.13 -6.19
N TRP A 12 27.35 -10.03 -5.43
CA TRP A 12 28.25 -9.94 -4.27
C TRP A 12 27.96 -11.00 -3.21
N PHE A 13 26.69 -11.33 -3.00
CA PHE A 13 26.30 -12.36 -2.04
C PHE A 13 26.80 -13.76 -2.44
N PHE A 14 26.75 -14.10 -3.73
CA PHE A 14 27.29 -15.36 -4.22
C PHE A 14 28.81 -15.43 -4.08
N VAL A 15 29.52 -14.33 -4.34
CA VAL A 15 30.98 -14.25 -4.15
C VAL A 15 31.35 -14.49 -2.68
N LEU A 16 30.62 -13.90 -1.74
CA LEU A 16 30.82 -14.10 -0.31
C LEU A 16 30.60 -15.56 0.11
N ILE A 17 29.53 -16.21 -0.39
CA ILE A 17 29.26 -17.64 -0.12
C ILE A 17 30.42 -18.49 -0.63
N LEU A 18 30.93 -18.20 -1.84
CA LEU A 18 32.03 -18.95 -2.45
C LEU A 18 33.33 -18.81 -1.63
N VAL A 19 33.64 -17.60 -1.14
CA VAL A 19 34.78 -17.34 -0.24
C VAL A 19 34.67 -18.13 1.05
N ILE A 20 33.49 -18.20 1.67
CA ILE A 20 33.25 -18.99 2.89
C ILE A 20 33.45 -20.47 2.62
N LEU A 21 32.99 -20.97 1.47
CA LEU A 21 33.11 -22.36 1.08
C LEU A 21 34.59 -22.76 0.91
N VAL A 22 35.42 -21.87 0.36
CA VAL A 22 36.88 -22.05 0.26
C VAL A 22 37.52 -22.07 1.64
N ILE A 23 37.14 -21.14 2.53
CA ILE A 23 37.67 -21.09 3.90
C ILE A 23 37.26 -22.35 4.71
N PHE A 24 36.04 -22.87 4.46
CA PHE A 24 35.54 -24.09 5.12
C PHE A 24 36.39 -25.34 4.82
N VAL A 25 36.98 -25.40 3.62
CA VAL A 25 37.88 -26.50 3.25
C VAL A 25 39.20 -26.43 4.00
N TYR A 26 39.70 -25.23 4.32
CA TYR A 26 40.98 -25.02 4.97
C TYR A 26 40.90 -25.05 6.49
N GLU A 27 39.90 -24.34 7.09
CA GLU A 27 39.72 -24.31 8.55
C GLU A 27 38.27 -24.14 8.98
N ARG A 28 37.69 -25.18 9.62
CA ARG A 28 36.29 -25.23 10.06
C ARG A 28 35.88 -24.10 11.03
N THR A 29 36.79 -23.76 11.96
CA THR A 29 36.50 -22.75 13.02
C THR A 29 36.34 -21.35 12.43
N PHE A 30 37.22 -20.95 11.52
CA PHE A 30 37.10 -19.63 10.83
C PHE A 30 35.90 -19.55 9.91
N ALA A 31 35.51 -20.64 9.25
CA ALA A 31 34.31 -20.67 8.39
C ALA A 31 33.02 -20.47 9.23
N LEU A 32 32.92 -21.08 10.40
CA LEU A 32 31.77 -20.89 11.29
C LEU A 32 31.67 -19.44 11.78
N LEU A 33 32.79 -18.83 12.14
CA LEU A 33 32.84 -17.43 12.59
C LEU A 33 32.45 -16.47 11.48
N ALA A 34 32.98 -16.68 10.26
CA ALA A 34 32.64 -15.89 9.07
C ALA A 34 31.16 -16.01 8.71
N THR A 35 30.59 -17.21 8.80
CA THR A 35 29.15 -17.44 8.55
C THR A 35 28.30 -16.71 9.58
N LEU A 36 28.65 -16.73 10.85
CA LEU A 36 27.96 -16.03 11.92
C LEU A 36 27.95 -14.50 11.68
N ILE A 37 29.09 -13.94 11.31
CA ILE A 37 29.24 -12.50 10.99
C ILE A 37 28.35 -12.11 9.79
N LEU A 38 28.29 -12.95 8.75
CA LEU A 38 27.44 -12.70 7.58
C LEU A 38 25.95 -12.74 7.93
N ILE A 39 25.51 -13.73 8.71
CA ILE A 39 24.13 -13.81 9.16
C ILE A 39 23.76 -12.57 9.98
N PHE A 40 24.64 -12.13 10.89
CA PHE A 40 24.43 -10.95 11.71
C PHE A 40 24.36 -9.67 10.86
N GLY A 41 25.27 -9.52 9.89
CA GLY A 41 25.26 -8.40 8.94
C GLY A 41 23.99 -8.36 8.07
N PHE A 42 23.49 -9.52 7.64
CA PHE A 42 22.25 -9.64 6.90
C PHE A 42 21.04 -9.23 7.75
N ILE A 43 20.96 -9.69 8.98
CA ILE A 43 19.91 -9.33 9.95
C ILE A 43 19.89 -7.82 10.20
N ILE A 44 21.04 -7.21 10.47
CA ILE A 44 21.18 -5.77 10.72
C ILE A 44 20.76 -4.97 9.47
N SER A 45 21.11 -5.42 8.28
CA SER A 45 20.73 -4.77 7.02
C SER A 45 19.22 -4.84 6.74
N TYR A 46 18.54 -5.88 7.20
CA TYR A 46 17.11 -6.11 6.93
C TYR A 46 16.17 -5.39 7.93
N ILE A 47 16.59 -5.29 9.21
CA ILE A 47 15.81 -4.66 10.28
C ILE A 47 15.38 -3.22 9.97
N PRO A 48 16.21 -2.30 9.43
CA PRO A 48 15.81 -0.92 9.16
C PRO A 48 14.66 -0.80 8.16
N SER A 49 14.59 -1.67 7.16
CA SER A 49 13.51 -1.62 6.15
C SER A 49 12.16 -2.03 6.73
N LEU A 50 12.13 -3.02 7.59
CA LEU A 50 10.93 -3.45 8.32
C LEU A 50 10.47 -2.40 9.33
N SER A 51 11.41 -1.80 10.05
CA SER A 51 11.14 -0.73 11.02
C SER A 51 10.53 0.50 10.33
N PHE A 52 11.04 0.90 9.16
CA PHE A 52 10.51 2.02 8.39
C PHE A 52 9.06 1.77 7.94
N LYS A 53 8.78 0.60 7.38
CA LYS A 53 7.42 0.21 6.96
C LYS A 53 6.43 0.27 8.12
N LYS A 54 6.81 -0.26 9.29
CA LYS A 54 5.99 -0.21 10.50
C LYS A 54 5.73 1.23 10.96
N ARG A 55 6.77 2.09 10.99
CA ARG A 55 6.65 3.51 11.34
C ARG A 55 5.76 4.27 10.36
N LEU A 56 5.92 4.03 9.06
CA LEU A 56 5.10 4.63 8.01
C LEU A 56 3.61 4.30 8.22
N ILE A 57 3.26 3.02 8.35
CA ILE A 57 1.88 2.58 8.56
C ILE A 57 1.33 3.13 9.89
N LYS A 58 2.13 3.13 10.97
CA LYS A 58 1.72 3.69 12.26
C LYS A 58 1.46 5.20 12.17
N SER A 59 2.29 5.93 11.43
CA SER A 59 2.09 7.37 11.19
C SER A 59 0.82 7.64 10.37
N MET A 60 0.61 6.89 9.28
CA MET A 60 -0.56 7.03 8.42
C MET A 60 -1.87 6.75 9.16
N ASN A 61 -1.91 5.71 10.00
CA ASN A 61 -3.12 5.29 10.73
C ASN A 61 -3.60 6.29 11.79
N LYS A 62 -2.77 7.27 12.16
CA LYS A 62 -3.18 8.36 13.07
C LYS A 62 -4.18 9.33 12.42
N TYR A 63 -4.24 9.36 11.09
CA TYR A 63 -5.03 10.32 10.33
C TYR A 63 -6.17 9.62 9.59
N LYS A 64 -7.30 10.32 9.45
CA LYS A 64 -8.42 9.85 8.62
C LYS A 64 -8.06 9.89 7.14
N LYS A 65 -7.33 10.95 6.73
CA LYS A 65 -6.77 11.17 5.40
C LYS A 65 -5.41 11.86 5.57
N ILE A 66 -4.40 11.45 4.81
CA ILE A 66 -3.08 12.10 4.79
C ILE A 66 -2.40 11.92 3.45
N GLU A 67 -1.74 12.98 2.96
CA GLU A 67 -0.96 12.98 1.72
C GLU A 67 0.50 12.60 1.98
N ASP A 68 1.18 12.10 0.94
CA ASP A 68 2.58 11.67 0.96
C ASP A 68 3.53 12.77 1.45
N PHE A 69 3.29 14.02 1.06
CA PHE A 69 4.08 15.17 1.51
C PHE A 69 3.98 15.39 3.03
N ALA A 70 2.76 15.34 3.58
CA ALA A 70 2.57 15.48 5.02
C ALA A 70 3.19 14.31 5.80
N ILE A 71 3.11 13.10 5.26
CA ILE A 71 3.78 11.93 5.83
C ILE A 71 5.29 12.11 5.83
N SER A 72 5.88 12.57 4.71
CA SER A 72 7.31 12.83 4.56
C SER A 72 7.83 13.76 5.66
N ARG A 73 7.10 14.85 5.93
CA ARG A 73 7.42 15.80 7.02
C ARG A 73 7.30 15.15 8.40
N ASN A 74 6.22 14.38 8.65
CA ASN A 74 5.97 13.76 9.96
C ASN A 74 7.02 12.72 10.35
N ILE A 75 7.53 11.96 9.37
CA ILE A 75 8.53 10.92 9.62
C ILE A 75 9.96 11.39 9.34
N ARG A 76 10.15 12.66 8.94
CA ARG A 76 11.43 13.28 8.59
C ARG A 76 12.21 12.44 7.58
N ARG A 77 11.58 12.09 6.46
CA ARG A 77 12.19 11.31 5.38
C ARG A 77 11.92 11.96 4.02
N PRO A 78 12.85 11.87 3.07
CA PRO A 78 12.68 12.42 1.73
C PRO A 78 11.40 11.92 1.05
N LEU A 79 10.67 12.81 0.39
CA LEU A 79 9.41 12.53 -0.30
C LEU A 79 9.51 11.34 -1.29
N PRO A 80 10.56 11.22 -2.14
CA PRO A 80 10.67 10.09 -3.07
C PRO A 80 10.72 8.73 -2.37
N ILE A 81 11.33 8.65 -1.19
CA ILE A 81 11.38 7.41 -0.40
C ILE A 81 9.98 7.05 0.07
N VAL A 82 9.23 8.02 0.62
CA VAL A 82 7.85 7.81 1.09
C VAL A 82 6.96 7.39 -0.07
N GLN A 83 7.01 8.09 -1.21
CA GLN A 83 6.25 7.76 -2.41
C GLN A 83 6.53 6.35 -2.92
N ASN A 84 7.80 5.92 -2.97
CA ASN A 84 8.16 4.57 -3.39
C ASN A 84 7.56 3.50 -2.44
N TYR A 85 7.57 3.75 -1.13
CA TYR A 85 6.93 2.84 -0.19
C TYR A 85 5.40 2.85 -0.29
N MET A 86 4.77 4.00 -0.44
CA MET A 86 3.32 4.10 -0.66
C MET A 86 2.90 3.41 -1.96
N PHE A 87 3.69 3.56 -3.03
CA PHE A 87 3.49 2.82 -4.28
C PHE A 87 3.55 1.30 -4.08
N LYS A 88 4.57 0.80 -3.36
CA LYS A 88 4.68 -0.64 -3.05
C LYS A 88 3.48 -1.13 -2.22
N LEU A 89 3.03 -0.34 -1.26
CA LEU A 89 1.87 -0.66 -0.44
C LEU A 89 0.57 -0.64 -1.25
N SER A 90 0.40 0.30 -2.19
CA SER A 90 -0.80 0.41 -3.03
C SER A 90 -1.01 -0.78 -3.97
N LYS A 91 0.07 -1.49 -4.35
CA LYS A 91 -0.04 -2.72 -5.16
C LYS A 91 -0.67 -3.89 -4.39
N HIS A 92 -0.50 -3.94 -3.07
CA HIS A 92 -0.89 -5.07 -2.21
C HIS A 92 -1.95 -4.69 -1.18
N GLN A 93 -2.99 -3.95 -1.59
CA GLN A 93 -4.01 -3.45 -0.68
C GLN A 93 -5.37 -4.19 -0.75
N LYS A 94 -5.49 -5.25 -1.56
CA LYS A 94 -6.74 -6.02 -1.73
C LYS A 94 -7.36 -6.47 -0.40
N ARG A 95 -6.52 -6.96 0.55
CA ARG A 95 -6.97 -7.44 1.88
C ARG A 95 -6.77 -6.43 3.00
N ARG A 96 -6.41 -5.17 2.68
CA ARG A 96 -6.14 -4.16 3.70
C ARG A 96 -7.41 -3.39 4.05
N LYS A 97 -7.53 -3.00 5.32
CA LYS A 97 -8.68 -2.20 5.79
C LYS A 97 -8.57 -0.71 5.42
N TRP A 98 -7.39 -0.24 5.06
CA TRP A 98 -7.08 1.10 4.57
C TRP A 98 -6.94 1.12 3.04
N LEU A 99 -6.82 2.31 2.46
CA LEU A 99 -6.63 2.50 1.02
C LEU A 99 -5.57 3.57 0.76
N ILE A 100 -4.76 3.34 -0.27
CA ILE A 100 -3.85 4.33 -0.85
C ILE A 100 -4.29 4.57 -2.29
N VAL A 101 -4.55 5.83 -2.61
CA VAL A 101 -4.98 6.28 -3.94
C VAL A 101 -3.89 7.19 -4.51
N TYR A 102 -3.68 7.11 -5.83
CA TYR A 102 -2.81 8.03 -6.55
C TYR A 102 -3.67 9.03 -7.31
N LEU A 103 -3.57 10.29 -6.92
CA LEU A 103 -4.33 11.40 -7.50
C LEU A 103 -3.46 12.66 -7.58
N ASN A 104 -3.50 13.39 -8.70
CA ASN A 104 -2.75 14.63 -8.92
C ASN A 104 -1.25 14.49 -8.59
N LYS A 105 -0.62 13.42 -9.09
CA LYS A 105 0.81 13.11 -8.87
C LYS A 105 1.20 12.91 -7.39
N ARG A 106 0.23 12.64 -6.50
CA ARG A 106 0.44 12.40 -5.06
C ARG A 106 -0.22 11.12 -4.61
N TYR A 107 0.35 10.50 -3.60
CA TYR A 107 -0.27 9.37 -2.90
C TYR A 107 -1.06 9.89 -1.70
N ILE A 108 -2.33 9.49 -1.61
CA ILE A 108 -3.23 9.86 -0.52
C ILE A 108 -3.63 8.59 0.21
N PHE A 109 -3.43 8.57 1.51
CA PHE A 109 -3.84 7.47 2.37
C PHE A 109 -5.18 7.78 3.02
N TYR A 110 -6.06 6.80 3.04
CA TYR A 110 -7.35 6.82 3.75
C TYR A 110 -7.40 5.67 4.75
N ASN A 111 -7.78 5.97 5.98
CA ASN A 111 -7.85 4.99 7.06
C ASN A 111 -9.06 4.05 6.93
N LYS A 112 -9.10 3.03 7.80
CA LYS A 112 -10.17 2.03 7.86
C LYS A 112 -11.57 2.66 7.97
N LYS A 113 -11.76 3.64 8.88
CA LYS A 113 -13.07 4.25 9.14
C LYS A 113 -13.59 4.98 7.91
N THR A 114 -12.74 5.77 7.25
CA THR A 114 -13.09 6.49 6.02
C THR A 114 -13.54 5.53 4.92
N ILE A 115 -12.79 4.44 4.70
CA ILE A 115 -13.10 3.48 3.64
C ILE A 115 -14.35 2.66 3.97
N GLN A 116 -14.55 2.26 5.22
CA GLN A 116 -15.76 1.55 5.62
C GLN A 116 -17.01 2.41 5.45
N ASN A 117 -16.94 3.69 5.83
CA ASN A 117 -18.07 4.61 5.62
C ASN A 117 -18.33 4.84 4.12
N PHE A 118 -17.26 4.99 3.31
CA PHE A 118 -17.42 5.09 1.87
C PHE A 118 -18.13 3.85 1.29
N ILE A 119 -17.67 2.64 1.63
CA ILE A 119 -18.26 1.38 1.14
C ILE A 119 -19.73 1.29 1.54
N LYS A 120 -20.09 1.60 2.79
CA LYS A 120 -21.48 1.59 3.24
C LYS A 120 -22.36 2.52 2.41
N LEU A 121 -21.95 3.77 2.21
CA LEU A 121 -22.72 4.74 1.43
C LEU A 121 -22.85 4.30 -0.05
N TYR A 122 -21.76 3.73 -0.60
CA TYR A 122 -21.78 3.19 -1.95
C TYR A 122 -22.75 2.00 -2.10
N GLU A 123 -22.75 1.08 -1.16
CA GLU A 123 -23.66 -0.08 -1.12
C GLU A 123 -25.13 0.34 -0.91
N TYR A 124 -25.40 1.45 -0.20
CA TYR A 124 -26.72 2.05 -0.08
C TYR A 124 -27.17 2.80 -1.36
N GLY A 125 -26.35 2.84 -2.42
CA GLY A 125 -26.70 3.46 -3.68
C GLY A 125 -26.54 4.98 -3.75
N PHE A 126 -25.93 5.61 -2.73
CA PHE A 126 -25.69 7.06 -2.76
C PHE A 126 -24.81 7.46 -3.94
N HIS A 127 -25.15 8.56 -4.61
CA HIS A 127 -24.34 9.13 -5.68
C HIS A 127 -23.06 9.79 -5.16
N GLU A 128 -22.05 9.96 -6.03
CA GLU A 128 -20.74 10.52 -5.65
C GLU A 128 -20.85 11.88 -4.95
N LYS A 129 -21.83 12.71 -5.32
CA LYS A 129 -22.09 14.01 -4.68
C LYS A 129 -22.56 13.82 -3.23
N GLU A 130 -23.51 12.94 -3.01
CA GLU A 130 -24.08 12.64 -1.70
C GLU A 130 -23.07 11.97 -0.78
N ILE A 131 -22.27 11.03 -1.34
CA ILE A 131 -21.15 10.42 -0.62
C ILE A 131 -20.14 11.48 -0.17
N LEU A 132 -19.81 12.44 -1.05
CA LEU A 132 -18.90 13.53 -0.72
C LEU A 132 -19.47 14.40 0.40
N GLU A 133 -20.74 14.79 0.33
CA GLU A 133 -21.40 15.62 1.35
C GLU A 133 -21.42 14.92 2.71
N ASN A 134 -21.80 13.64 2.74
CA ASN A 134 -21.82 12.84 3.97
C ASN A 134 -20.42 12.63 4.58
N LEU A 135 -19.40 12.45 3.75
CA LEU A 135 -18.05 12.20 4.23
C LEU A 135 -17.26 13.49 4.51
N ARG A 136 -17.64 14.63 3.93
CA ARG A 136 -16.92 15.90 4.05
C ARG A 136 -16.75 16.33 5.50
N SER A 137 -17.79 16.24 6.30
CA SER A 137 -17.77 16.62 7.73
C SER A 137 -16.85 15.74 8.56
N ASN A 138 -16.76 14.45 8.22
CA ASN A 138 -16.11 13.45 9.06
C ASN A 138 -14.71 13.04 8.60
N THR A 139 -14.31 13.28 7.32
CA THR A 139 -13.14 12.63 6.74
C THR A 139 -12.17 13.55 5.99
N ASN A 140 -12.39 14.88 5.96
CA ASN A 140 -11.58 15.84 5.20
C ASN A 140 -11.51 15.53 3.68
N LEU A 141 -12.47 14.80 3.13
CA LEU A 141 -12.66 14.66 1.69
C LEU A 141 -13.17 15.99 1.12
N LYS A 142 -12.54 16.47 0.05
CA LYS A 142 -12.81 17.82 -0.46
C LYS A 142 -13.41 17.82 -1.85
N THR A 143 -13.11 16.82 -2.68
CA THR A 143 -13.43 16.85 -4.10
C THR A 143 -14.09 15.55 -4.59
N ARG A 144 -14.93 15.68 -5.64
CA ARG A 144 -15.51 14.51 -6.33
C ARG A 144 -14.42 13.65 -6.98
N ALA A 145 -13.33 14.26 -7.44
CA ALA A 145 -12.19 13.51 -7.98
C ALA A 145 -11.60 12.53 -6.97
N GLU A 146 -11.57 12.87 -5.66
CA GLU A 146 -11.15 11.95 -4.61
C GLU A 146 -12.14 10.78 -4.46
N ILE A 147 -13.44 11.05 -4.47
CA ILE A 147 -14.49 10.03 -4.39
C ILE A 147 -14.37 9.05 -5.56
N LYS A 148 -14.26 9.58 -6.79
CA LYS A 148 -14.06 8.78 -8.00
C LYS A 148 -12.79 7.92 -7.90
N ALA A 149 -11.67 8.51 -7.49
CA ALA A 149 -10.40 7.81 -7.35
C ALA A 149 -10.43 6.71 -6.26
N ILE A 150 -11.18 6.92 -5.17
CA ILE A 150 -11.42 5.89 -4.13
C ILE A 150 -12.23 4.75 -4.75
N ARG A 151 -13.36 5.03 -5.43
CA ARG A 151 -14.19 4.04 -6.09
C ARG A 151 -13.37 3.21 -7.07
N ASP A 152 -12.70 3.86 -8.03
CA ASP A 152 -11.93 3.19 -9.08
C ASP A 152 -10.82 2.30 -8.48
N THR A 153 -10.17 2.75 -7.38
CA THR A 153 -9.16 1.96 -6.69
C THR A 153 -9.77 0.75 -5.97
N LEU A 154 -10.94 0.91 -5.32
CA LEU A 154 -11.64 -0.19 -4.65
C LEU A 154 -12.13 -1.24 -5.65
N THR A 155 -12.69 -0.82 -6.79
CA THR A 155 -13.12 -1.69 -7.90
C THR A 155 -11.93 -2.44 -8.48
N LYS A 156 -10.83 -1.75 -8.79
CA LYS A 156 -9.58 -2.36 -9.27
C LYS A 156 -9.07 -3.47 -8.35
N HIS A 157 -9.23 -3.30 -7.05
CA HIS A 157 -8.82 -4.30 -6.06
C HIS A 157 -9.93 -5.30 -5.71
N LYS A 158 -11.06 -5.30 -6.43
CA LYS A 158 -12.21 -6.18 -6.21
C LYS A 158 -12.74 -6.11 -4.77
N ARG A 159 -12.80 -4.92 -4.19
CA ARG A 159 -13.31 -4.66 -2.84
C ARG A 159 -14.74 -4.14 -2.83
N ILE A 160 -15.19 -3.59 -3.95
CA ILE A 160 -16.58 -3.24 -4.28
C ILE A 160 -16.90 -3.75 -5.68
N LEU A 161 -18.17 -3.93 -5.97
CA LEU A 161 -18.65 -4.25 -7.32
C LEU A 161 -18.57 -3.00 -8.19
N GLU A 162 -18.39 -3.20 -9.50
CA GLU A 162 -18.38 -2.11 -10.49
C GLU A 162 -19.78 -1.51 -10.64
N THR A 163 -20.78 -2.37 -10.71
CA THR A 163 -22.20 -2.00 -10.75
C THR A 163 -22.73 -1.94 -9.33
N ARG A 164 -23.53 -0.91 -9.04
CA ARG A 164 -24.11 -0.75 -7.70
C ARG A 164 -25.18 -1.83 -7.47
N PRO A 165 -25.29 -2.37 -6.25
CA PRO A 165 -26.29 -3.40 -5.95
C PRO A 165 -27.71 -2.97 -6.30
N GLN A 166 -28.04 -1.67 -6.15
CA GLN A 166 -29.37 -1.14 -6.45
C GLN A 166 -29.62 -1.03 -7.96
N GLU A 167 -28.64 -0.64 -8.76
CA GLU A 167 -28.75 -0.63 -10.22
C GLU A 167 -29.00 -2.05 -10.77
N ILE A 168 -28.36 -3.06 -10.16
CA ILE A 168 -28.61 -4.48 -10.51
C ILE A 168 -30.05 -4.88 -10.17
N ILE A 169 -30.57 -4.46 -9.02
CA ILE A 169 -31.96 -4.77 -8.61
C ILE A 169 -32.97 -4.09 -9.54
N GLU A 170 -32.72 -2.84 -9.93
CA GLU A 170 -33.58 -2.12 -10.89
C GLU A 170 -33.54 -2.73 -12.28
N GLU A 171 -32.36 -3.09 -12.80
CA GLU A 171 -32.23 -3.81 -14.07
C GLU A 171 -32.94 -5.17 -14.05
N VAL A 172 -32.82 -5.92 -12.95
CA VAL A 172 -33.52 -7.20 -12.81
C VAL A 172 -35.03 -7.02 -12.73
N LYS A 173 -35.54 -5.96 -12.06
CA LYS A 173 -36.96 -5.63 -12.00
C LYS A 173 -37.48 -5.21 -13.39
N LEU A 174 -36.71 -4.36 -14.09
CA LEU A 174 -37.08 -3.90 -15.43
C LEU A 174 -37.15 -5.06 -16.42
N ASN A 175 -36.15 -5.94 -16.43
CA ASN A 175 -36.09 -7.11 -17.27
C ASN A 175 -37.21 -8.14 -16.98
N LYS A 176 -37.68 -8.20 -15.71
CA LYS A 176 -38.86 -9.00 -15.37
C LYS A 176 -40.15 -8.38 -15.89
N SER A 177 -40.30 -7.06 -15.84
CA SER A 177 -41.50 -6.36 -16.33
C SER A 177 -41.67 -6.38 -17.86
N ILE A 178 -40.58 -6.58 -18.62
CA ILE A 178 -40.60 -6.66 -20.09
C ILE A 178 -40.97 -8.08 -20.58
N ARG A 179 -40.94 -9.11 -19.72
CA ARG A 179 -41.23 -10.50 -20.07
C ARG A 179 -42.68 -10.93 -19.80
N TYR A 180 -43.52 -10.02 -19.38
CA TYR A 180 -44.97 -10.18 -19.22
C TYR A 180 -45.71 -9.11 -20.06
#